data_f8213a911ab561f652518a08ba90c4ac
#
_entry.id   f8213a911ab561f652518a08ba90c4ac
#
_cell.length_a   1.000
_cell.length_b   1.000
_cell.length_c   1.000
_cell.angle_alpha   90.00
_cell.angle_beta   90.00
_cell.angle_gamma   90.00
#
_symmetry.space_group_name_H-M   'P 1'
#
loop_
_entity.id
_entity.type
_entity.pdbx_description
1 polymer ?
#
loop_
_entity_poly.entity_id
_entity_poly.type
_entity_poly.pdbx_seq_one_letter_code
_entity_poly.pdbx_strand_id
1 'polypeptide(L)'
;MSHRKKVSEKSEVASVQYQNKFAQLISLVGARKSYVELGRGSAKTTDVQCERLIDLIEDMPGAPVAWVADTFTNLQTNILPSVLEGLERKGYIEGVHFVVEKEPPTFTDKEKASLPEWLRKHFWKPFNKLVSYKRTIIFYTGLNIRFGSLDRPSSLAGASYVFVFGDEAKYFHPQKIANLLKANRGYYAEYGHSIFYRGVMFTSDLADTSHIGEYDWLQKEAKNMNIETILQVLQVGLVYNEALHEFVAAKEKYLKTKDPADLEDCRKKQRTANRWRARWQISRKQKTASTFYIRASSYVNADILTADWFADALASGLPDTKPDRPA
;
A
#
# COMPACT_ATOMS: atom_id res chain seq x y z
N MET A 1 4.79 27.38 -17.70
CA MET A 1 6.05 27.51 -16.93
C MET A 1 5.88 27.67 -15.41
N SER A 2 4.75 28.19 -14.90
CA SER A 2 4.53 28.44 -13.44
C SER A 2 4.27 27.18 -12.60
N HIS A 3 3.66 26.12 -13.14
CA HIS A 3 3.36 24.89 -12.38
C HIS A 3 4.60 24.01 -12.10
N ARG A 4 5.60 23.99 -12.98
CA ARG A 4 6.84 23.21 -12.77
C ARG A 4 7.70 23.72 -11.60
N LYS A 5 7.74 25.03 -11.35
CA LYS A 5 8.49 25.59 -10.21
C LYS A 5 7.87 25.24 -8.85
N LYS A 6 6.52 25.23 -8.74
CA LYS A 6 5.84 24.88 -7.47
C LYS A 6 5.98 23.42 -7.07
N VAL A 7 6.14 22.50 -8.03
CA VAL A 7 6.31 21.07 -7.75
C VAL A 7 7.72 20.74 -7.27
N SER A 8 8.76 21.42 -7.83
CA SER A 8 10.14 21.18 -7.41
C SER A 8 10.44 21.68 -6.00
N GLU A 9 9.79 22.76 -5.55
CA GLU A 9 9.99 23.31 -4.21
C GLU A 9 9.27 22.53 -3.11
N LYS A 10 8.15 21.85 -3.42
CA LYS A 10 7.44 21.00 -2.44
C LYS A 10 8.01 19.59 -2.28
N SER A 11 8.74 19.07 -3.27
CA SER A 11 9.30 17.71 -3.25
C SER A 11 10.64 17.58 -2.51
N GLU A 12 11.25 18.69 -2.08
CA GLU A 12 12.55 18.67 -1.40
C GLU A 12 12.47 18.57 0.13
N VAL A 13 11.31 18.75 0.73
CA VAL A 13 11.14 18.61 2.18
C VAL A 13 10.49 17.27 2.48
N ALA A 14 11.27 16.33 3.01
CA ALA A 14 10.71 15.10 3.56
C ALA A 14 9.75 15.47 4.70
N SER A 15 8.45 15.35 4.48
CA SER A 15 7.45 15.57 5.52
C SER A 15 7.33 14.30 6.37
N VAL A 16 7.55 14.42 7.67
CA VAL A 16 7.19 13.35 8.61
C VAL A 16 5.67 13.30 8.69
N GLN A 17 5.08 12.19 8.25
CA GLN A 17 3.64 11.98 8.35
C GLN A 17 3.33 11.07 9.54
N TYR A 18 2.27 11.41 10.27
CA TYR A 18 1.77 10.55 11.32
C TYR A 18 1.10 9.32 10.71
N GLN A 19 1.47 8.16 11.21
CA GLN A 19 0.77 6.90 10.99
C GLN A 19 0.53 6.22 12.34
N ASN A 20 -0.62 5.56 12.49
CA ASN A 20 -0.83 4.76 13.67
C ASN A 20 0.16 3.58 13.75
N LYS A 21 0.43 3.09 14.95
CA LYS A 21 1.43 2.04 15.20
C LYS A 21 1.20 0.76 14.40
N PHE A 22 -0.06 0.41 14.15
CA PHE A 22 -0.40 -0.80 13.39
C PHE A 22 -0.13 -0.63 11.89
N ALA A 23 -0.44 0.55 11.32
CA ALA A 23 -0.07 0.86 9.95
C ALA A 23 1.45 0.80 9.75
N GLN A 24 2.23 1.37 10.69
CA GLN A 24 3.70 1.28 10.66
C GLN A 24 4.18 -0.17 10.75
N LEU A 25 3.62 -0.98 11.65
CA LEU A 25 3.97 -2.39 11.80
C LEU A 25 3.70 -3.17 10.51
N ILE A 26 2.53 -2.99 9.90
CA ILE A 26 2.15 -3.66 8.65
C ILE A 26 3.12 -3.29 7.51
N SER A 27 3.50 -2.01 7.42
CA SER A 27 4.46 -1.52 6.44
C SER A 27 5.87 -2.09 6.67
N LEU A 28 6.34 -2.12 7.93
CA LEU A 28 7.65 -2.67 8.28
C LEU A 28 7.76 -4.18 8.06
N VAL A 29 6.68 -4.94 8.31
CA VAL A 29 6.63 -6.36 7.95
C VAL A 29 6.66 -6.52 6.44
N GLY A 30 5.87 -5.75 5.71
CA GLY A 30 5.85 -5.70 4.25
C GLY A 30 5.74 -7.07 3.59
N ALA A 31 4.92 -7.99 4.14
CA ALA A 31 4.75 -9.32 3.60
C ALA A 31 4.08 -9.32 2.21
N ARG A 32 4.40 -10.32 1.39
CA ARG A 32 3.81 -10.49 0.06
C ARG A 32 2.30 -10.66 0.10
N LYS A 33 1.81 -11.42 1.08
CA LYS A 33 0.39 -11.65 1.32
C LYS A 33 0.05 -11.06 2.68
N SER A 34 -0.79 -10.05 2.71
CA SER A 34 -1.21 -9.37 3.93
C SER A 34 -2.73 -9.48 4.08
N TYR A 35 -3.16 -9.95 5.23
CA TYR A 35 -4.55 -10.09 5.62
C TYR A 35 -4.76 -9.30 6.90
N VAL A 36 -5.56 -8.24 6.82
CA VAL A 36 -5.60 -7.20 7.84
C VAL A 36 -7.04 -6.98 8.29
N GLU A 37 -7.36 -7.40 9.50
CA GLU A 37 -8.64 -7.16 10.15
C GLU A 37 -8.46 -6.09 11.23
N LEU A 38 -8.80 -4.86 10.91
CA LEU A 38 -8.73 -3.73 11.82
C LEU A 38 -10.11 -3.09 11.97
N GLY A 39 -10.45 -2.67 13.17
CA GLY A 39 -11.71 -2.00 13.44
C GLY A 39 -11.90 -0.73 12.62
N ARG A 40 -13.12 -0.21 12.59
CA ARG A 40 -13.46 1.01 11.86
C ARG A 40 -12.63 2.20 12.31
N GLY A 41 -12.37 3.15 11.41
CA GLY A 41 -11.56 4.33 11.69
C GLY A 41 -10.06 4.08 11.85
N SER A 42 -9.55 2.87 11.54
CA SER A 42 -8.13 2.52 11.66
C SER A 42 -7.27 2.88 10.44
N ALA A 43 -7.79 3.70 9.53
CA ALA A 43 -7.09 4.16 8.32
C ALA A 43 -6.58 3.03 7.39
N LYS A 44 -7.33 1.91 7.30
CA LYS A 44 -6.95 0.74 6.49
C LYS A 44 -6.64 1.09 5.05
N THR A 45 -7.50 1.86 4.40
CA THR A 45 -7.37 2.22 2.99
C THR A 45 -6.36 3.35 2.80
N THR A 46 -6.53 4.45 3.54
CA THR A 46 -5.73 5.68 3.37
C THR A 46 -4.26 5.50 3.78
N ASP A 47 -3.98 4.68 4.79
CA ASP A 47 -2.62 4.47 5.28
C ASP A 47 -2.07 3.10 4.90
N VAL A 48 -2.75 2.00 5.28
CA VAL A 48 -2.19 0.66 5.11
C VAL A 48 -2.11 0.24 3.64
N GLN A 49 -3.22 0.39 2.89
CA GLN A 49 -3.24 -0.01 1.48
C GLN A 49 -2.47 0.98 0.60
N CYS A 50 -2.55 2.29 0.89
CA CYS A 50 -1.80 3.29 0.12
C CYS A 50 -0.30 3.18 0.31
N GLU A 51 0.22 2.84 1.51
CA GLU A 51 1.65 2.56 1.69
C GLU A 51 2.10 1.38 0.82
N ARG A 52 1.34 0.28 0.84
CA ARG A 52 1.64 -0.85 -0.04
C ARG A 52 1.58 -0.47 -1.52
N LEU A 53 0.62 0.38 -1.90
CA LEU A 53 0.51 0.85 -3.27
C LEU A 53 1.75 1.65 -3.69
N ILE A 54 2.27 2.50 -2.81
CA ILE A 54 3.51 3.26 -3.05
C ILE A 54 4.70 2.31 -3.23
N ASP A 55 4.83 1.30 -2.36
CA ASP A 55 5.84 0.26 -2.54
C ASP A 55 5.77 -0.37 -3.95
N LEU A 56 4.56 -0.68 -4.44
CA LEU A 56 4.38 -1.29 -5.76
C LEU A 56 4.69 -0.31 -6.91
N ILE A 57 4.34 0.98 -6.75
CA ILE A 57 4.62 2.02 -7.74
C ILE A 57 6.14 2.12 -8.00
N GLU A 58 6.94 2.01 -6.94
CA GLU A 58 8.40 2.09 -7.04
C GLU A 58 9.05 0.77 -7.49
N ASP A 59 8.56 -0.38 -6.99
CA ASP A 59 9.20 -1.69 -7.15
C ASP A 59 8.79 -2.39 -8.46
N MET A 60 7.61 -2.10 -9.00
CA MET A 60 7.06 -2.75 -10.20
C MET A 60 6.54 -1.75 -11.25
N PRO A 61 7.40 -0.93 -11.88
CA PRO A 61 7.02 0.00 -12.94
C PRO A 61 6.26 -0.70 -14.08
N GLY A 62 5.16 -0.12 -14.54
CA GLY A 62 4.32 -0.66 -15.61
C GLY A 62 3.34 -1.75 -15.20
N ALA A 63 3.42 -2.25 -13.99
CA ALA A 63 2.69 -3.44 -13.53
C ALA A 63 1.17 -3.27 -13.52
N PRO A 64 0.40 -4.26 -13.98
CA PRO A 64 -1.05 -4.30 -13.83
C PRO A 64 -1.43 -4.85 -12.45
N VAL A 65 -2.22 -4.07 -11.71
CA VAL A 65 -2.72 -4.38 -10.37
C VAL A 65 -4.25 -4.42 -10.39
N ALA A 66 -4.87 -5.37 -9.72
CA ALA A 66 -6.30 -5.36 -9.49
C ALA A 66 -6.63 -4.77 -8.12
N TRP A 67 -7.68 -3.98 -8.04
CA TRP A 67 -8.27 -3.54 -6.78
C TRP A 67 -9.76 -3.89 -6.77
N VAL A 68 -10.17 -4.70 -5.80
CA VAL A 68 -11.51 -5.27 -5.78
C VAL A 68 -12.29 -4.86 -4.54
N ALA A 69 -13.60 -4.73 -4.73
CA ALA A 69 -14.60 -4.60 -3.70
C ALA A 69 -15.68 -5.67 -3.87
N ASP A 70 -16.59 -5.77 -2.90
CA ASP A 70 -17.79 -6.59 -2.98
C ASP A 70 -18.68 -6.13 -4.15
N THR A 71 -19.02 -4.82 -4.14
CA THR A 71 -19.85 -4.18 -5.16
C THR A 71 -19.12 -3.02 -5.85
N PHE A 72 -19.58 -2.69 -7.06
CA PHE A 72 -19.00 -1.56 -7.78
C PHE A 72 -19.40 -0.21 -7.17
N THR A 73 -20.58 -0.13 -6.58
CA THR A 73 -21.02 1.08 -5.87
C THR A 73 -20.11 1.38 -4.68
N ASN A 74 -19.84 0.40 -3.81
CA ASN A 74 -18.94 0.57 -2.69
C ASN A 74 -17.54 1.02 -3.14
N LEU A 75 -17.05 0.44 -4.23
CA LEU A 75 -15.75 0.81 -4.80
C LEU A 75 -15.70 2.28 -5.20
N GLN A 76 -16.75 2.80 -5.89
CA GLN A 76 -16.78 4.18 -6.36
C GLN A 76 -17.05 5.19 -5.25
N THR A 77 -17.94 4.86 -4.30
CA THR A 77 -18.38 5.83 -3.29
C THR A 77 -17.47 5.89 -2.08
N ASN A 78 -16.79 4.80 -1.72
CA ASN A 78 -16.01 4.71 -0.49
C ASN A 78 -14.53 4.44 -0.74
N ILE A 79 -14.19 3.42 -1.54
CA ILE A 79 -12.80 2.97 -1.67
C ILE A 79 -11.99 3.92 -2.51
N LEU A 80 -12.44 4.26 -3.71
CA LEU A 80 -11.71 5.14 -4.61
C LEU A 80 -11.44 6.52 -3.99
N PRO A 81 -12.41 7.23 -3.37
CA PRO A 81 -12.12 8.49 -2.68
C PRO A 81 -11.08 8.33 -1.57
N SER A 82 -11.16 7.27 -0.77
CA SER A 82 -10.20 7.00 0.31
C SER A 82 -8.77 6.73 -0.22
N VAL A 83 -8.65 6.05 -1.36
CA VAL A 83 -7.35 5.83 -2.04
C VAL A 83 -6.78 7.15 -2.53
N LEU A 84 -7.59 8.00 -3.15
CA LEU A 84 -7.15 9.31 -3.64
C LEU A 84 -6.71 10.22 -2.48
N GLU A 85 -7.49 10.28 -1.39
CA GLU A 85 -7.13 11.00 -0.18
C GLU A 85 -5.79 10.50 0.41
N GLY A 86 -5.63 9.16 0.50
CA GLY A 86 -4.40 8.55 1.00
C GLY A 86 -3.18 8.89 0.13
N LEU A 87 -3.33 8.90 -1.19
CA LEU A 87 -2.28 9.31 -2.12
C LEU A 87 -1.93 10.79 -1.97
N GLU A 88 -2.91 11.69 -1.86
CA GLU A 88 -2.68 13.12 -1.67
C GLU A 88 -1.95 13.40 -0.35
N ARG A 89 -2.36 12.78 0.75
CA ARG A 89 -1.68 12.88 2.05
C ARG A 89 -0.20 12.49 1.95
N LYS A 90 0.14 11.55 1.07
CA LYS A 90 1.51 11.07 0.83
C LYS A 90 2.24 11.85 -0.27
N GLY A 91 1.68 12.99 -0.70
CA GLY A 91 2.30 13.90 -1.66
C GLY A 91 2.11 13.51 -3.13
N TYR A 92 1.30 12.52 -3.43
CA TYR A 92 0.95 12.18 -4.81
C TYR A 92 -0.13 13.13 -5.32
N ILE A 93 0.09 13.75 -6.47
CA ILE A 93 -0.77 14.79 -7.05
C ILE A 93 -1.34 14.29 -8.36
N GLU A 94 -2.69 14.35 -8.53
CA GLU A 94 -3.33 14.01 -9.81
C GLU A 94 -2.83 14.93 -10.94
N GLY A 95 -2.61 14.37 -12.10
CA GLY A 95 -2.04 15.05 -13.26
C GLY A 95 -0.51 15.19 -13.24
N VAL A 96 0.15 14.91 -12.11
CA VAL A 96 1.61 14.94 -11.95
C VAL A 96 2.18 13.57 -11.69
N HIS A 97 1.58 12.82 -10.76
CA HIS A 97 2.05 11.51 -10.34
C HIS A 97 1.13 10.39 -10.78
N PHE A 98 -0.15 10.68 -11.00
CA PHE A 98 -1.14 9.72 -11.49
C PHE A 98 -2.28 10.43 -12.24
N VAL A 99 -3.03 9.65 -13.01
CA VAL A 99 -4.29 10.08 -13.63
C VAL A 99 -5.39 9.06 -13.36
N VAL A 100 -6.63 9.55 -13.19
CA VAL A 100 -7.81 8.72 -12.90
C VAL A 100 -8.71 8.72 -14.12
N GLU A 101 -9.02 7.52 -14.62
CA GLU A 101 -9.94 7.29 -15.77
C GLU A 101 -9.62 8.13 -17.03
N LYS A 102 -8.39 8.59 -17.16
CA LYS A 102 -7.92 9.42 -18.26
C LYS A 102 -6.72 8.79 -18.96
N GLU A 103 -6.52 9.18 -20.21
CA GLU A 103 -5.31 8.84 -20.94
C GLU A 103 -4.10 9.52 -20.28
N PRO A 104 -3.01 8.75 -20.05
CA PRO A 104 -1.81 9.33 -19.47
C PRO A 104 -1.14 10.31 -20.44
N PRO A 105 -0.41 11.31 -19.91
CA PRO A 105 0.34 12.24 -20.75
C PRO A 105 1.40 11.52 -21.57
N THR A 106 1.63 12.00 -22.79
CA THR A 106 2.67 11.49 -23.69
C THR A 106 3.92 12.35 -23.62
N PHE A 107 5.07 11.73 -23.75
CA PHE A 107 6.39 12.38 -23.67
C PHE A 107 7.25 11.97 -24.84
N THR A 108 8.04 12.91 -25.36
CA THR A 108 9.03 12.68 -26.39
C THR A 108 10.23 11.90 -25.83
N ASP A 109 11.00 11.26 -26.71
CA ASP A 109 12.20 10.53 -26.29
C ASP A 109 13.27 11.45 -25.68
N LYS A 110 13.33 12.73 -26.09
CA LYS A 110 14.21 13.74 -25.47
C LYS A 110 13.83 14.03 -24.02
N GLU A 111 12.53 14.12 -23.72
CA GLU A 111 12.06 14.32 -22.34
C GLU A 111 12.32 13.10 -21.47
N LYS A 112 12.17 11.89 -22.02
CA LYS A 112 12.47 10.64 -21.32
C LYS A 112 13.96 10.45 -21.07
N ALA A 113 14.84 10.97 -21.95
CA ALA A 113 16.29 10.78 -21.83
C ALA A 113 16.87 11.35 -20.53
N SER A 114 16.23 12.38 -19.94
CA SER A 114 16.63 12.96 -18.65
C SER A 114 16.20 12.15 -17.43
N LEU A 115 15.35 11.12 -17.61
CA LEU A 115 14.85 10.29 -16.52
C LEU A 115 15.86 9.19 -16.13
N PRO A 116 15.82 8.70 -14.88
CA PRO A 116 16.54 7.51 -14.47
C PRO A 116 16.23 6.31 -15.38
N GLU A 117 17.20 5.46 -15.63
CA GLU A 117 17.08 4.33 -16.57
C GLU A 117 15.91 3.40 -16.22
N TRP A 118 15.74 3.08 -14.94
CA TRP A 118 14.68 2.20 -14.46
C TRP A 118 13.27 2.73 -14.75
N LEU A 119 13.10 4.07 -14.90
CA LEU A 119 11.81 4.70 -15.16
C LEU A 119 11.52 4.88 -16.66
N ARG A 120 12.55 5.03 -17.51
CA ARG A 120 12.38 5.39 -18.92
C ARG A 120 11.47 4.44 -19.68
N LYS A 121 11.60 3.13 -19.45
CA LYS A 121 10.85 2.08 -20.16
C LYS A 121 9.33 2.20 -19.91
N HIS A 122 8.96 2.54 -18.69
CA HIS A 122 7.58 2.53 -18.24
C HIS A 122 7.04 3.93 -17.84
N PHE A 123 7.76 5.00 -18.14
CA PHE A 123 7.30 6.34 -17.79
C PHE A 123 5.95 6.65 -18.43
N TRP A 124 4.91 6.73 -17.61
CA TRP A 124 3.49 6.85 -17.97
C TRP A 124 2.98 5.75 -18.92
N LYS A 125 3.72 4.67 -19.04
CA LYS A 125 3.44 3.60 -20.00
C LYS A 125 3.19 2.27 -19.28
N PRO A 126 1.94 1.83 -19.15
CA PRO A 126 1.61 0.49 -18.68
C PRO A 126 2.33 -0.58 -19.51
N PHE A 127 2.66 -1.70 -18.86
CA PHE A 127 3.29 -2.84 -19.54
C PHE A 127 2.43 -3.31 -20.72
N ASN A 128 1.11 -3.45 -20.50
CA ASN A 128 0.16 -3.73 -21.55
C ASN A 128 -0.55 -2.44 -21.97
N LYS A 129 -0.70 -2.24 -23.28
CA LYS A 129 -1.52 -1.15 -23.81
C LYS A 129 -2.96 -1.30 -23.32
N LEU A 130 -3.48 -0.27 -22.68
CA LEU A 130 -4.87 -0.23 -22.24
C LEU A 130 -5.76 0.20 -23.43
N VAL A 131 -6.86 -0.53 -23.65
CA VAL A 131 -7.87 -0.21 -24.68
C VAL A 131 -8.90 0.79 -24.13
N SER A 132 -9.09 0.80 -22.82
CA SER A 132 -10.00 1.70 -22.12
C SER A 132 -9.40 2.14 -20.80
N TYR A 133 -9.57 3.40 -20.49
CA TYR A 133 -9.09 4.00 -19.24
C TYR A 133 -10.16 4.01 -18.14
N LYS A 134 -11.39 3.58 -18.45
CA LYS A 134 -12.47 3.50 -17.45
C LYS A 134 -12.08 2.57 -16.32
N ARG A 135 -12.34 3.01 -15.09
CA ARG A 135 -12.05 2.25 -13.86
C ARG A 135 -10.56 1.96 -13.68
N THR A 136 -9.70 2.89 -14.08
CA THR A 136 -8.25 2.75 -13.93
C THR A 136 -7.63 3.97 -13.28
N ILE A 137 -6.56 3.73 -12.51
CA ILE A 137 -5.58 4.76 -12.16
C ILE A 137 -4.27 4.36 -12.83
N ILE A 138 -3.60 5.31 -13.47
CA ILE A 138 -2.30 5.10 -14.09
C ILE A 138 -1.30 6.04 -13.42
N PHE A 139 -0.19 5.48 -12.95
CA PHE A 139 0.88 6.23 -12.28
C PHE A 139 1.99 6.61 -13.24
N TYR A 140 2.78 7.61 -12.86
CA TYR A 140 3.95 8.09 -13.64
C TYR A 140 4.96 6.96 -13.94
N THR A 141 5.04 5.93 -13.09
CA THR A 141 5.86 4.74 -13.33
C THR A 141 5.21 3.76 -14.31
N GLY A 142 4.02 4.06 -14.85
CA GLY A 142 3.25 3.16 -15.70
C GLY A 142 2.49 2.07 -14.94
N LEU A 143 2.72 1.90 -13.63
CA LEU A 143 1.87 1.01 -12.83
C LEU A 143 0.42 1.43 -13.01
N ASN A 144 -0.45 0.46 -13.22
CA ASN A 144 -1.87 0.75 -13.40
C ASN A 144 -2.74 -0.13 -12.50
N ILE A 145 -3.71 0.51 -11.86
CA ILE A 145 -4.74 -0.18 -11.07
C ILE A 145 -5.97 -0.34 -11.95
N ARG A 146 -6.52 -1.54 -11.97
CA ARG A 146 -7.84 -1.81 -12.54
C ARG A 146 -8.82 -2.12 -11.43
N PHE A 147 -9.85 -1.31 -11.32
CA PHE A 147 -10.91 -1.48 -10.35
C PHE A 147 -11.99 -2.42 -10.86
N GLY A 148 -12.45 -3.32 -9.98
CA GLY A 148 -13.51 -4.26 -10.28
C GLY A 148 -14.26 -4.71 -9.04
N SER A 149 -15.39 -5.37 -9.24
CA SER A 149 -16.20 -5.90 -8.16
C SER A 149 -16.39 -7.41 -8.27
N LEU A 150 -16.61 -8.05 -7.14
CA LEU A 150 -16.80 -9.50 -7.07
C LEU A 150 -18.26 -9.93 -7.35
N ASP A 151 -19.20 -9.00 -7.38
CA ASP A 151 -20.54 -9.27 -7.90
C ASP A 151 -20.53 -9.49 -9.42
N ARG A 152 -19.57 -8.86 -10.14
CA ARG A 152 -19.34 -9.04 -11.58
C ARG A 152 -17.91 -9.49 -11.88
N PRO A 153 -17.54 -10.76 -11.57
CA PRO A 153 -16.17 -11.23 -11.72
C PRO A 153 -15.63 -11.15 -13.15
N SER A 154 -16.52 -11.14 -14.15
CA SER A 154 -16.16 -11.00 -15.57
C SER A 154 -15.42 -9.68 -15.87
N SER A 155 -15.58 -8.64 -15.05
CA SER A 155 -14.91 -7.36 -15.24
C SER A 155 -13.38 -7.44 -15.06
N LEU A 156 -12.91 -8.44 -14.29
CA LEU A 156 -11.51 -8.72 -14.01
C LEU A 156 -11.03 -10.04 -14.64
N ALA A 157 -11.97 -10.87 -15.12
CA ALA A 157 -11.63 -12.15 -15.78
C ALA A 157 -10.95 -11.87 -17.15
N GLY A 158 -10.01 -12.75 -17.49
CA GLY A 158 -9.27 -12.65 -18.76
C GLY A 158 -8.05 -11.73 -18.75
N ALA A 159 -7.89 -10.88 -17.72
CA ALA A 159 -6.65 -10.15 -17.49
C ALA A 159 -5.67 -10.95 -16.60
N SER A 160 -4.39 -10.59 -16.64
CA SER A 160 -3.38 -11.08 -15.71
C SER A 160 -2.89 -9.93 -14.86
N TYR A 161 -2.77 -10.17 -13.56
CA TYR A 161 -2.31 -9.19 -12.59
C TYR A 161 -1.05 -9.69 -11.88
N VAL A 162 -0.31 -8.77 -11.28
CA VAL A 162 0.87 -9.08 -10.46
C VAL A 162 0.60 -8.92 -8.96
N PHE A 163 -0.44 -8.16 -8.62
CA PHE A 163 -0.87 -7.93 -7.25
C PHE A 163 -2.38 -7.68 -7.19
N VAL A 164 -3.00 -8.04 -6.07
CA VAL A 164 -4.44 -7.84 -5.85
C VAL A 164 -4.66 -7.14 -4.51
N PHE A 165 -5.30 -5.99 -4.55
CA PHE A 165 -5.89 -5.34 -3.38
C PHE A 165 -7.36 -5.73 -3.24
N GLY A 166 -7.84 -5.81 -2.01
CA GLY A 166 -9.26 -5.90 -1.72
C GLY A 166 -9.56 -5.18 -0.42
N ASP A 167 -10.66 -4.44 -0.41
CA ASP A 167 -11.14 -3.76 0.78
C ASP A 167 -12.54 -4.26 1.14
N GLU A 168 -12.90 -4.20 2.42
CA GLU A 168 -14.11 -4.81 2.98
C GLU A 168 -14.22 -6.31 2.67
N ALA A 169 -13.11 -7.03 2.84
CA ALA A 169 -12.94 -8.41 2.41
C ALA A 169 -13.85 -9.41 3.14
N LYS A 170 -14.45 -9.03 4.27
CA LYS A 170 -15.48 -9.81 4.95
C LYS A 170 -16.71 -10.11 4.08
N TYR A 171 -16.99 -9.28 3.09
CA TYR A 171 -18.09 -9.49 2.14
C TYR A 171 -17.68 -10.35 0.92
N PHE A 172 -16.42 -10.76 0.85
CA PHE A 172 -15.92 -11.53 -0.28
C PHE A 172 -16.24 -13.02 -0.14
N HIS A 173 -17.09 -13.54 -1.01
CA HIS A 173 -17.33 -14.98 -1.04
C HIS A 173 -16.01 -15.71 -1.38
N PRO A 174 -15.57 -16.69 -0.55
CA PRO A 174 -14.27 -17.36 -0.72
C PRO A 174 -14.02 -17.94 -2.12
N GLN A 175 -15.06 -18.51 -2.75
CA GLN A 175 -14.96 -19.07 -4.09
C GLN A 175 -14.69 -18.00 -5.17
N LYS A 176 -15.29 -16.83 -5.04
CA LYS A 176 -15.07 -15.71 -5.98
C LYS A 176 -13.64 -15.18 -5.88
N ILE A 177 -13.11 -15.06 -4.66
CA ILE A 177 -11.70 -14.69 -4.42
C ILE A 177 -10.76 -15.75 -4.98
N ALA A 178 -10.99 -17.03 -4.72
CA ALA A 178 -10.16 -18.10 -5.25
C ALA A 178 -10.09 -18.05 -6.79
N ASN A 179 -11.20 -17.71 -7.46
CA ASN A 179 -11.22 -17.56 -8.91
C ASN A 179 -10.45 -16.30 -9.38
N LEU A 180 -10.59 -15.18 -8.68
CA LEU A 180 -9.83 -13.95 -8.99
C LEU A 180 -8.32 -14.20 -8.84
N LEU A 181 -7.89 -14.89 -7.79
CA LEU A 181 -6.48 -15.15 -7.53
C LEU A 181 -5.81 -16.02 -8.60
N LYS A 182 -6.58 -16.76 -9.40
CA LYS A 182 -6.05 -17.44 -10.59
C LYS A 182 -5.54 -16.44 -11.66
N ALA A 183 -6.06 -15.22 -11.69
CA ALA A 183 -5.58 -14.16 -12.58
C ALA A 183 -4.30 -13.46 -12.05
N ASN A 184 -3.94 -13.65 -10.79
CA ASN A 184 -2.72 -13.12 -10.17
C ASN A 184 -1.50 -14.00 -10.52
N ARG A 185 -1.09 -14.04 -11.80
CA ARG A 185 -0.09 -14.99 -12.33
C ARG A 185 0.80 -14.47 -13.45
N GLY A 186 0.53 -13.27 -13.96
CA GLY A 186 1.18 -12.78 -15.17
C GLY A 186 2.59 -12.22 -14.93
N TYR A 187 3.36 -12.14 -16.02
CA TYR A 187 4.56 -11.30 -16.14
C TYR A 187 5.74 -11.67 -15.22
N TYR A 188 5.99 -12.96 -15.00
CA TYR A 188 7.09 -13.43 -14.15
C TYR A 188 8.46 -12.93 -14.61
N ALA A 189 8.71 -12.92 -15.91
CA ALA A 189 10.00 -12.47 -16.45
C ALA A 189 10.31 -10.99 -16.10
N GLU A 190 9.27 -10.17 -16.01
CA GLU A 190 9.41 -8.74 -15.72
C GLU A 190 9.42 -8.46 -14.19
N TYR A 191 8.50 -9.08 -13.43
CA TYR A 191 8.25 -8.72 -12.03
C TYR A 191 8.59 -9.82 -11.02
N GLY A 192 9.06 -10.99 -11.47
CA GLY A 192 9.38 -12.12 -10.58
C GLY A 192 10.51 -11.84 -9.58
N HIS A 193 11.29 -10.77 -9.78
CA HIS A 193 12.31 -10.30 -8.85
C HIS A 193 11.72 -9.57 -7.62
N SER A 194 10.52 -9.01 -7.75
CA SER A 194 9.84 -8.30 -6.68
C SER A 194 9.37 -9.26 -5.59
N ILE A 195 9.54 -8.85 -4.33
CA ILE A 195 8.98 -9.59 -3.18
C ILE A 195 7.45 -9.60 -3.20
N PHE A 196 6.84 -8.62 -3.85
CA PHE A 196 5.39 -8.45 -3.95
C PHE A 196 4.77 -9.20 -5.14
N TYR A 197 5.58 -9.77 -6.01
CA TYR A 197 5.06 -10.51 -7.17
C TYR A 197 4.10 -11.63 -6.73
N ARG A 198 2.91 -11.66 -7.34
CA ARG A 198 1.79 -12.53 -6.96
C ARG A 198 1.34 -12.31 -5.51
N GLY A 199 1.49 -11.10 -5.02
CA GLY A 199 1.05 -10.70 -3.70
C GLY A 199 -0.43 -10.34 -3.64
N VAL A 200 -0.91 -10.22 -2.41
CA VAL A 200 -2.26 -9.75 -2.11
C VAL A 200 -2.24 -8.89 -0.86
N MET A 201 -3.16 -7.93 -0.78
CA MET A 201 -3.46 -7.23 0.45
C MET A 201 -4.97 -7.11 0.59
N PHE A 202 -5.52 -7.81 1.57
CA PHE A 202 -6.93 -7.75 1.90
C PHE A 202 -7.12 -7.09 3.26
N THR A 203 -7.96 -6.07 3.28
CA THR A 203 -8.33 -5.36 4.51
C THR A 203 -9.81 -5.52 4.78
N SER A 204 -10.20 -5.51 6.03
CA SER A 204 -11.59 -5.60 6.45
C SER A 204 -11.77 -5.12 7.89
N ASP A 205 -13.00 -4.82 8.26
CA ASP A 205 -13.46 -4.91 9.63
C ASP A 205 -13.66 -6.37 10.02
N LEU A 206 -13.86 -6.64 11.30
CA LEU A 206 -14.19 -7.97 11.79
C LEU A 206 -15.50 -8.46 11.20
N ALA A 207 -15.49 -9.70 10.70
CA ALA A 207 -16.70 -10.33 10.20
C ALA A 207 -17.61 -10.72 11.36
N ASP A 208 -18.90 -10.40 11.26
CA ASP A 208 -19.95 -10.97 12.09
C ASP A 208 -20.59 -12.13 11.34
N THR A 209 -20.17 -13.35 11.67
CA THR A 209 -20.68 -14.56 11.01
C THR A 209 -22.13 -14.88 11.30
N SER A 210 -22.77 -14.15 12.22
CA SER A 210 -24.23 -14.23 12.42
C SER A 210 -24.99 -13.51 11.31
N HIS A 211 -24.34 -12.59 10.58
CA HIS A 211 -24.92 -11.91 9.43
C HIS A 211 -24.70 -12.68 8.12
N ILE A 212 -25.76 -12.86 7.37
CA ILE A 212 -25.69 -13.49 6.04
C ILE A 212 -24.90 -12.58 5.10
N GLY A 213 -23.86 -13.13 4.48
CA GLY A 213 -23.01 -12.42 3.51
C GLY A 213 -21.70 -11.91 4.08
N GLU A 214 -21.43 -12.07 5.37
CA GLU A 214 -20.12 -11.86 5.96
C GLU A 214 -19.36 -13.19 6.17
N TYR A 215 -18.06 -13.17 5.89
CA TYR A 215 -17.21 -14.37 5.89
C TYR A 215 -15.92 -14.12 6.67
N ASP A 216 -15.56 -15.02 7.57
CA ASP A 216 -14.36 -14.99 8.42
C ASP A 216 -13.11 -15.61 7.75
N TRP A 217 -13.07 -15.65 6.45
CA TRP A 217 -12.01 -16.36 5.72
C TRP A 217 -10.60 -15.76 5.88
N LEU A 218 -10.50 -14.47 6.20
CA LEU A 218 -9.21 -13.81 6.47
C LEU A 218 -8.50 -14.44 7.67
N GLN A 219 -9.22 -14.73 8.74
CA GLN A 219 -8.68 -15.34 9.95
C GLN A 219 -8.06 -16.73 9.67
N LYS A 220 -8.58 -17.45 8.68
CA LYS A 220 -8.04 -18.76 8.28
C LYS A 220 -6.61 -18.67 7.74
N GLU A 221 -6.19 -17.50 7.28
CA GLU A 221 -4.83 -17.27 6.79
C GLU A 221 -3.80 -17.12 7.92
N ALA A 222 -4.23 -16.88 9.16
CA ALA A 222 -3.35 -16.80 10.33
C ALA A 222 -2.47 -18.07 10.47
N LYS A 223 -3.02 -19.25 10.18
CA LYS A 223 -2.27 -20.54 10.21
C LYS A 223 -1.11 -20.61 9.21
N ASN A 224 -1.12 -19.76 8.18
CA ASN A 224 -0.08 -19.71 7.14
C ASN A 224 1.04 -18.73 7.51
N MET A 225 0.92 -18.00 8.64
CA MET A 225 1.91 -17.07 9.13
C MET A 225 2.95 -17.78 10.01
N ASN A 226 4.22 -17.53 9.73
CA ASN A 226 5.30 -17.91 10.63
C ASN A 226 5.66 -16.74 11.54
N ILE A 227 5.20 -16.79 12.79
CA ILE A 227 5.33 -15.68 13.76
C ILE A 227 6.79 -15.35 14.02
N GLU A 228 7.66 -16.35 14.19
CA GLU A 228 9.08 -16.11 14.47
C GLU A 228 9.78 -15.37 13.34
N THR A 229 9.53 -15.78 12.09
CA THR A 229 10.09 -15.08 10.93
C THR A 229 9.54 -13.66 10.82
N ILE A 230 8.24 -13.46 11.06
CA ILE A 230 7.64 -12.11 11.04
C ILE A 230 8.24 -11.22 12.11
N LEU A 231 8.45 -11.71 13.33
CA LEU A 231 9.12 -10.95 14.40
C LEU A 231 10.55 -10.58 14.03
N GLN A 232 11.32 -11.49 13.40
CA GLN A 232 12.66 -11.19 12.90
C GLN A 232 12.66 -10.09 11.84
N VAL A 233 11.74 -10.15 10.88
CA VAL A 233 11.58 -9.10 9.85
C VAL A 233 11.25 -7.77 10.49
N LEU A 234 10.33 -7.76 11.45
CA LEU A 234 9.92 -6.57 12.16
C LEU A 234 11.08 -5.95 12.96
N GLN A 235 11.87 -6.76 13.67
CA GLN A 235 13.04 -6.27 14.39
C GLN A 235 14.05 -5.56 13.47
N VAL A 236 14.38 -6.17 12.33
CA VAL A 236 15.26 -5.54 11.33
C VAL A 236 14.62 -4.28 10.74
N GLY A 237 13.31 -4.31 10.51
CA GLY A 237 12.54 -3.17 10.02
C GLY A 237 12.54 -1.98 10.99
N LEU A 238 12.40 -2.23 12.28
CA LEU A 238 12.46 -1.19 13.32
C LEU A 238 13.85 -0.51 13.36
N VAL A 239 14.93 -1.29 13.30
CA VAL A 239 16.29 -0.71 13.23
C VAL A 239 16.50 0.09 11.94
N TYR A 240 15.96 -0.38 10.82
CA TYR A 240 15.98 0.40 9.58
C TYR A 240 15.21 1.71 9.72
N ASN A 241 14.02 1.67 10.31
CA ASN A 241 13.18 2.86 10.51
C ASN A 241 13.89 3.89 11.40
N GLU A 242 14.52 3.47 12.49
CA GLU A 242 15.33 4.33 13.35
C GLU A 242 16.50 4.99 12.58
N ALA A 243 17.26 4.20 11.83
CA ALA A 243 18.35 4.71 11.01
C ALA A 243 17.86 5.68 9.91
N LEU A 244 16.66 5.47 9.38
CA LEU A 244 16.03 6.36 8.42
C LEU A 244 15.66 7.70 9.07
N HIS A 245 15.07 7.69 10.27
CA HIS A 245 14.75 8.90 11.02
C HIS A 245 16.00 9.72 11.32
N GLU A 246 17.10 9.07 11.76
CA GLU A 246 18.37 9.74 11.97
C GLU A 246 18.92 10.40 10.69
N PHE A 247 18.81 9.70 9.55
CA PHE A 247 19.23 10.26 8.26
C PHE A 247 18.37 11.46 7.87
N VAL A 248 17.05 11.38 8.01
CA VAL A 248 16.12 12.49 7.69
C VAL A 248 16.45 13.70 8.55
N ALA A 249 16.62 13.54 9.87
CA ALA A 249 16.98 14.63 10.78
C ALA A 249 18.34 15.28 10.41
N ALA A 250 19.33 14.48 10.06
CA ALA A 250 20.63 15.01 9.60
C ALA A 250 20.53 15.74 8.27
N LYS A 251 19.68 15.23 7.35
CA LYS A 251 19.40 15.90 6.06
C LYS A 251 18.72 17.25 6.26
N GLU A 252 17.73 17.32 7.12
CA GLU A 252 17.05 18.58 7.46
C GLU A 252 18.01 19.59 8.10
N LYS A 253 18.86 19.12 9.02
CA LYS A 253 19.89 19.96 9.62
C LYS A 253 20.81 20.54 8.57
N TYR A 254 21.37 19.73 7.69
CA TYR A 254 22.24 20.16 6.59
C TYR A 254 21.54 21.13 5.65
N LEU A 255 20.26 20.90 5.30
CA LEU A 255 19.52 21.81 4.44
C LEU A 255 19.37 23.21 5.04
N LYS A 256 19.31 23.31 6.37
CA LYS A 256 19.24 24.59 7.10
C LYS A 256 20.60 25.27 7.25
N THR A 257 21.63 24.51 7.64
CA THR A 257 22.96 25.06 7.97
C THR A 257 23.87 25.22 6.75
N LYS A 258 23.75 24.32 5.77
CA LYS A 258 24.67 24.16 4.63
C LYS A 258 26.12 23.94 5.05
N ASP A 259 26.36 23.54 6.31
CA ASP A 259 27.68 23.28 6.87
C ASP A 259 28.28 21.99 6.27
N PRO A 260 29.55 21.99 5.82
CA PRO A 260 30.24 20.79 5.35
C PRO A 260 30.28 19.64 6.38
N ALA A 261 30.38 19.95 7.67
CA ALA A 261 30.37 18.94 8.73
C ALA A 261 28.99 18.26 8.82
N ASP A 262 27.91 19.00 8.73
CA ASP A 262 26.55 18.46 8.69
C ASP A 262 26.30 17.64 7.42
N LEU A 263 26.91 18.00 6.29
CA LEU A 263 26.87 17.19 5.07
C LEU A 263 27.55 15.82 5.27
N GLU A 264 28.70 15.82 5.92
CA GLU A 264 29.44 14.57 6.21
C GLU A 264 28.63 13.65 7.16
N ASP A 265 28.02 14.21 8.21
CA ASP A 265 27.13 13.46 9.11
C ASP A 265 25.91 12.91 8.35
N CYS A 266 25.27 13.72 7.52
CA CYS A 266 24.16 13.30 6.65
C CYS A 266 24.57 12.11 5.76
N ARG A 267 25.72 12.18 5.08
CA ARG A 267 26.24 11.09 4.25
C ARG A 267 26.51 9.82 5.04
N LYS A 268 27.06 9.94 6.26
CA LYS A 268 27.33 8.80 7.15
C LYS A 268 26.01 8.10 7.54
N LYS A 269 24.99 8.87 7.95
CA LYS A 269 23.69 8.35 8.35
C LYS A 269 22.94 7.76 7.15
N GLN A 270 23.05 8.35 5.96
CA GLN A 270 22.51 7.80 4.72
C GLN A 270 23.11 6.41 4.42
N ARG A 271 24.45 6.24 4.54
CA ARG A 271 25.09 4.93 4.35
C ARG A 271 24.58 3.89 5.35
N THR A 272 24.36 4.30 6.60
CA THR A 272 23.82 3.43 7.66
C THR A 272 22.36 3.02 7.33
N ALA A 273 21.49 3.97 6.99
CA ALA A 273 20.11 3.69 6.60
C ALA A 273 20.04 2.76 5.38
N ASN A 274 20.85 3.00 4.35
CA ASN A 274 20.90 2.15 3.15
C ASN A 274 21.36 0.71 3.47
N ARG A 275 22.31 0.54 4.41
CA ARG A 275 22.77 -0.78 4.86
C ARG A 275 21.66 -1.55 5.58
N TRP A 276 20.90 -0.88 6.44
CA TRP A 276 19.79 -1.49 7.14
C TRP A 276 18.60 -1.75 6.20
N ARG A 277 18.34 -0.86 5.26
CA ARG A 277 17.36 -1.09 4.18
C ARG A 277 17.65 -2.39 3.42
N ALA A 278 18.91 -2.59 3.01
CA ALA A 278 19.31 -3.81 2.31
C ALA A 278 19.10 -5.07 3.16
N ARG A 279 19.44 -5.05 4.45
CA ARG A 279 19.19 -6.17 5.37
C ARG A 279 17.71 -6.45 5.54
N TRP A 280 16.91 -5.42 5.72
CA TRP A 280 15.46 -5.53 5.82
C TRP A 280 14.84 -6.10 4.54
N GLN A 281 15.27 -5.65 3.37
CA GLN A 281 14.81 -6.21 2.10
C GLN A 281 15.17 -7.69 1.94
N ILE A 282 16.35 -8.11 2.40
CA ILE A 282 16.77 -9.52 2.38
C ILE A 282 15.92 -10.35 3.34
N SER A 283 15.67 -9.87 4.57
CA SER A 283 14.85 -10.60 5.56
C SER A 283 13.42 -10.85 5.05
N ARG A 284 12.84 -9.91 4.30
CA ARG A 284 11.50 -10.02 3.69
C ARG A 284 11.43 -11.04 2.54
N LYS A 285 12.56 -11.35 1.90
CA LYS A 285 12.62 -12.34 0.81
C LYS A 285 12.52 -13.79 1.29
N GLN A 286 12.58 -14.05 2.58
CA GLN A 286 12.42 -15.39 3.13
C GLN A 286 11.02 -15.92 2.79
N LYS A 287 10.94 -17.17 2.33
CA LYS A 287 9.67 -17.82 1.96
C LYS A 287 8.69 -17.85 3.14
N THR A 288 9.20 -18.02 4.34
CA THR A 288 8.43 -18.03 5.60
C THR A 288 7.89 -16.66 6.01
N ALA A 289 8.46 -15.54 5.50
CA ALA A 289 7.96 -14.18 5.70
C ALA A 289 6.87 -13.78 4.69
N SER A 290 6.39 -14.71 3.86
CA SER A 290 5.50 -14.38 2.74
C SER A 290 4.07 -14.06 3.14
N THR A 291 3.60 -14.51 4.30
CA THR A 291 2.22 -14.33 4.76
C THR A 291 2.20 -13.62 6.10
N PHE A 292 1.35 -12.61 6.21
CA PHE A 292 1.10 -11.85 7.41
C PHE A 292 -0.39 -11.71 7.64
N TYR A 293 -0.83 -12.02 8.85
CA TYR A 293 -2.18 -11.78 9.33
C TYR A 293 -2.12 -10.96 10.61
N ILE A 294 -2.99 -9.97 10.73
CA ILE A 294 -3.16 -9.18 11.94
C ILE A 294 -4.63 -8.85 12.16
N ARG A 295 -5.02 -8.87 13.43
CA ARG A 295 -6.34 -8.46 13.90
C ARG A 295 -6.18 -7.49 15.05
N ALA A 296 -6.92 -6.37 14.99
CA ALA A 296 -6.98 -5.41 16.09
C ALA A 296 -8.30 -4.61 16.06
N SER A 297 -8.73 -4.15 17.22
CA SER A 297 -9.92 -3.34 17.36
C SER A 297 -9.69 -1.87 16.94
N SER A 298 -10.77 -1.06 16.91
CA SER A 298 -10.70 0.39 16.64
C SER A 298 -9.83 1.16 17.64
N TYR A 299 -9.56 0.60 18.82
CA TYR A 299 -8.71 1.22 19.85
C TYR A 299 -7.26 1.44 19.38
N VAL A 300 -6.82 0.78 18.32
CA VAL A 300 -5.49 1.03 17.72
C VAL A 300 -5.33 2.45 17.19
N ASN A 301 -6.42 3.17 17.01
CA ASN A 301 -6.45 4.55 16.53
C ASN A 301 -7.05 5.52 17.56
N ALA A 302 -6.98 5.16 18.86
CA ALA A 302 -7.56 5.96 19.95
C ALA A 302 -6.95 7.37 20.04
N ASP A 303 -5.74 7.58 19.53
CA ASP A 303 -5.09 8.88 19.48
C ASP A 303 -5.81 9.87 18.53
N ILE A 304 -6.59 9.37 17.58
CA ILE A 304 -7.31 10.16 16.57
C ILE A 304 -8.82 10.11 16.80
N LEU A 305 -9.34 8.94 17.17
CA LEU A 305 -10.77 8.75 17.44
C LEU A 305 -11.11 9.30 18.82
N THR A 306 -12.12 10.15 18.88
CA THR A 306 -12.55 10.79 20.15
C THR A 306 -13.28 9.81 21.07
N ALA A 307 -13.36 10.14 22.36
CA ALA A 307 -14.14 9.37 23.33
C ALA A 307 -15.62 9.27 22.94
N ASP A 308 -16.18 10.35 22.37
CA ASP A 308 -17.56 10.38 21.88
C ASP A 308 -17.76 9.38 20.73
N TRP A 309 -16.80 9.27 19.82
CA TRP A 309 -16.85 8.27 18.75
C TRP A 309 -16.94 6.84 19.32
N PHE A 310 -16.15 6.53 20.34
CA PHE A 310 -16.20 5.21 20.98
C PHE A 310 -17.52 4.98 21.73
N ALA A 311 -18.06 6.01 22.39
CA ALA A 311 -19.36 5.93 23.07
C ALA A 311 -20.49 5.63 22.07
N ASP A 312 -20.53 6.33 20.94
CA ASP A 312 -21.51 6.11 19.87
C ASP A 312 -21.36 4.73 19.22
N ALA A 313 -20.12 4.31 18.98
CA ALA A 313 -19.82 3.01 18.42
C ALA A 313 -20.26 1.85 19.35
N LEU A 314 -20.02 1.99 20.65
CA LEU A 314 -20.49 1.03 21.66
C LEU A 314 -22.03 1.00 21.74
N ALA A 315 -22.68 2.17 21.71
CA ALA A 315 -24.12 2.28 21.72
C ALA A 315 -24.78 1.64 20.49
N SER A 316 -24.10 1.71 19.33
CA SER A 316 -24.56 1.08 18.08
C SER A 316 -24.35 -0.45 18.05
N GLY A 317 -23.68 -1.02 19.05
CA GLY A 317 -23.43 -2.46 19.15
C GLY A 317 -22.39 -2.99 18.13
N LEU A 318 -21.54 -2.12 17.57
CA LEU A 318 -20.50 -2.53 16.64
C LEU A 318 -19.55 -3.56 17.26
N PRO A 319 -19.32 -4.72 16.62
CA PRO A 319 -18.49 -5.80 17.18
C PRO A 319 -17.05 -5.37 17.43
N ASP A 320 -16.53 -4.43 16.62
CA ASP A 320 -15.15 -3.95 16.68
C ASP A 320 -14.82 -3.08 17.90
N THR A 321 -15.83 -2.65 18.65
CA THR A 321 -15.67 -1.80 19.84
C THR A 321 -15.71 -2.59 21.14
N LYS A 322 -16.02 -3.89 21.10
CA LYS A 322 -15.92 -4.75 22.27
C LYS A 322 -14.45 -5.07 22.54
N PRO A 323 -13.97 -4.91 23.79
CA PRO A 323 -12.62 -5.37 24.12
C PRO A 323 -12.52 -6.86 23.83
N ASP A 324 -11.37 -7.27 23.23
CA ASP A 324 -11.10 -8.68 22.99
C ASP A 324 -11.28 -9.43 24.33
N ARG A 325 -12.20 -10.39 24.38
CA ARG A 325 -12.24 -11.29 25.50
C ARG A 325 -10.98 -12.14 25.42
N PRO A 326 -10.17 -12.21 26.48
CA PRO A 326 -9.05 -13.15 26.49
C PRO A 326 -9.60 -14.56 26.22
N ALA A 327 -8.96 -15.26 25.29
CA ALA A 327 -9.27 -16.64 24.93
C ALA A 327 -8.97 -17.58 26.10
#